data_92dc20a80caa528fe5a094e5e46747cb
#
_entry.id   92dc20a80caa528fe5a094e5e46747cb
#
_cell.length_a   1.000
_cell.length_b   1.000
_cell.length_c   1.000
_cell.angle_alpha   90.00
_cell.angle_beta   90.00
_cell.angle_gamma   90.00
#
_symmetry.space_group_name_H-M   'P 1'
#
loop_
_entity.id
_entity.type
_entity.pdbx_description
1 polymer ?
#
loop_
_entity_poly.entity_id
_entity_poly.type
_entity_poly.pdbx_seq_one_letter_code
_entity_poly.pdbx_strand_id
1 'polypeptide(L)' 'MSNDYEDSLSIDELNDRIAILEGNIRQLVEQAAAASGEQSESRIADHINQQNEELERLLKIRESRQKK' A
#
# COMPACT_ATOMS: atom_id res chain seq x y z
N MET A 1 13.89 -11.24 4.80
CA MET A 1 12.94 -11.93 5.64
C MET A 1 11.59 -12.07 4.96
N SER A 2 11.08 -13.25 4.91
CA SER A 2 9.81 -13.46 4.23
C SER A 2 8.66 -12.95 5.08
N ASN A 3 7.60 -12.50 4.42
CA ASN A 3 6.39 -12.07 5.08
C ASN A 3 5.41 -13.24 5.13
N ASP A 4 5.71 -14.19 6.00
CA ASP A 4 4.87 -15.39 6.11
C ASP A 4 3.43 -15.03 6.38
N TYR A 5 3.23 -13.97 7.17
CA TYR A 5 1.88 -13.53 7.47
C TYR A 5 1.12 -13.15 6.20
N GLU A 6 1.77 -12.36 5.33
CA GLU A 6 1.12 -11.95 4.08
C GLU A 6 0.90 -13.13 3.15
N ASP A 7 1.87 -14.05 3.14
CA ASP A 7 1.75 -15.25 2.29
C ASP A 7 0.60 -16.14 2.73
N SER A 8 0.23 -16.10 4.01
CA SER A 8 -0.82 -16.95 4.53
C SER A 8 -2.21 -16.33 4.45
N LEU A 9 -2.32 -15.09 3.98
CA LEU A 9 -3.62 -14.45 3.87
C LEU A 9 -4.44 -15.10 2.76
N SER A 10 -5.75 -15.18 2.97
CA SER A 10 -6.66 -15.62 1.93
C SER A 10 -6.78 -14.55 0.85
N ILE A 11 -7.35 -14.94 -0.30
CA ILE A 11 -7.59 -13.98 -1.37
C ILE A 11 -8.49 -12.85 -0.90
N ASP A 12 -9.53 -13.18 -0.14
CA ASP A 12 -10.44 -12.14 0.37
C ASP A 12 -9.70 -11.18 1.29
N GLU A 13 -8.84 -11.71 2.15
CA GLU A 13 -8.05 -10.87 3.05
C GLU A 13 -7.07 -10.00 2.27
N LEU A 14 -6.44 -10.58 1.24
CA LEU A 14 -5.54 -9.80 0.39
C LEU A 14 -6.29 -8.65 -0.29
N ASN A 15 -7.48 -8.94 -0.81
CA ASN A 15 -8.27 -7.90 -1.47
C ASN A 15 -8.64 -6.79 -0.50
N ASP A 16 -9.01 -7.15 0.72
CA ASP A 16 -9.35 -6.16 1.74
C ASP A 16 -8.14 -5.26 2.06
N ARG A 17 -6.99 -5.88 2.23
CA ARG A 17 -5.79 -5.10 2.56
C ARG A 17 -5.38 -4.22 1.41
N ILE A 18 -5.47 -4.71 0.19
CA ILE A 18 -5.16 -3.91 -0.99
C ILE A 18 -6.09 -2.71 -1.07
N ALA A 19 -7.37 -2.92 -0.83
CA ALA A 19 -8.34 -1.82 -0.87
C ALA A 19 -8.03 -0.77 0.20
N ILE A 20 -7.66 -1.22 1.40
CA ILE A 20 -7.32 -0.30 2.48
C ILE A 20 -6.08 0.52 2.11
N LEU A 21 -5.06 -0.15 1.56
CA LEU A 21 -3.84 0.55 1.16
C LEU A 21 -4.10 1.56 0.06
N GLU A 22 -4.91 1.18 -0.92
CA GLU A 22 -5.27 2.10 -2.01
C GLU A 22 -5.98 3.32 -1.47
N GLY A 23 -6.90 3.12 -0.52
CA GLY A 23 -7.60 4.24 0.10
C GLY A 23 -6.65 5.13 0.89
N ASN A 24 -5.73 4.52 1.64
CA ASN A 24 -4.75 5.29 2.40
C ASN A 24 -3.86 6.12 1.48
N ILE A 25 -3.40 5.52 0.39
CA ILE A 25 -2.54 6.23 -0.55
C ILE A 25 -3.29 7.41 -1.16
N ARG A 26 -4.55 7.21 -1.52
CA ARG A 26 -5.35 8.29 -2.08
C ARG A 26 -5.46 9.46 -1.08
N GLN A 27 -5.71 9.16 0.19
CA GLN A 27 -5.79 10.19 1.20
C GLN A 27 -4.47 10.91 1.36
N LEU A 28 -3.37 10.18 1.35
CA LEU A 28 -2.05 10.78 1.47
C LEU A 28 -1.75 11.69 0.28
N VAL A 29 -2.15 11.29 -0.91
CA VAL A 29 -1.97 12.12 -2.10
C VAL A 29 -2.77 13.41 -1.96
N GLU A 30 -4.00 13.31 -1.45
CA GLU A 30 -4.81 14.50 -1.24
C GLU A 30 -4.20 15.41 -0.19
N GLN A 31 -3.65 14.83 0.88
CA GLN A 31 -2.96 15.61 1.90
C GLN A 31 -1.73 16.30 1.33
N ALA A 32 -0.99 15.60 0.48
CA ALA A 32 0.20 16.17 -0.14
C ALA A 32 -0.17 17.36 -1.02
N ALA A 33 -1.29 17.25 -1.74
CA ALA A 33 -1.74 18.36 -2.59
C ALA A 33 -2.14 19.57 -1.78
N ALA A 34 -2.64 19.36 -0.56
CA ALA A 34 -3.06 20.45 0.32
C ALA A 34 -1.94 20.98 1.19
N ALA A 35 -0.84 20.24 1.33
CA ALA A 35 0.27 20.65 2.18
C ALA A 35 1.00 21.82 1.56
N SER A 36 1.44 22.75 2.41
CA SER A 36 2.13 23.93 1.91
C SER A 36 3.56 24.05 2.46
N GLY A 37 4.02 23.09 3.25
CA GLY A 37 5.36 23.12 3.82
C GLY A 37 6.23 22.00 3.29
N GLU A 38 7.48 22.31 3.03
CA GLU A 38 8.39 21.31 2.48
C GLU A 38 8.53 20.09 3.37
N GLN A 39 8.60 20.34 4.68
CA GLN A 39 8.76 19.21 5.62
C GLN A 39 7.55 18.30 5.61
N SER A 40 6.36 18.89 5.56
CA SER A 40 5.15 18.11 5.50
C SER A 40 5.09 17.30 4.22
N GLU A 41 5.49 17.91 3.10
CA GLU A 41 5.48 17.22 1.83
C GLU A 41 6.43 16.04 1.83
N SER A 42 7.62 16.20 2.43
CA SER A 42 8.59 15.12 2.52
C SER A 42 8.05 13.94 3.30
N ARG A 43 7.44 14.21 4.45
CA ARG A 43 6.89 13.14 5.27
C ARG A 43 5.79 12.39 4.56
N ILE A 44 4.91 13.13 3.91
CA ILE A 44 3.80 12.52 3.19
C ILE A 44 4.33 11.70 2.03
N ALA A 45 5.34 12.21 1.32
CA ALA A 45 5.93 11.47 0.21
C ALA A 45 6.55 10.15 0.69
N ASP A 46 7.25 10.19 1.84
CA ASP A 46 7.82 8.97 2.41
C ASP A 46 6.73 7.96 2.75
N HIS A 47 5.64 8.44 3.32
CA HIS A 47 4.50 7.59 3.65
C HIS A 47 3.90 6.95 2.40
N ILE A 48 3.75 7.76 1.36
CA ILE A 48 3.21 7.26 0.10
C ILE A 48 4.12 6.17 -0.46
N ASN A 49 5.43 6.39 -0.42
CA ASN A 49 6.38 5.40 -0.92
C ASN A 49 6.28 4.09 -0.14
N GLN A 50 6.20 4.17 1.19
CA GLN A 50 6.08 2.98 2.01
C GLN A 50 4.79 2.22 1.70
N GLN A 51 3.70 2.94 1.58
CA GLN A 51 2.42 2.31 1.28
C GLN A 51 2.42 1.69 -0.10
N ASN A 52 3.04 2.36 -1.06
CA ASN A 52 3.13 1.82 -2.42
C ASN A 52 3.96 0.54 -2.45
N GLU A 53 5.05 0.48 -1.71
CA GLU A 53 5.86 -0.73 -1.65
C GLU A 53 5.06 -1.89 -1.08
N GLU A 54 4.33 -1.63 -0.02
CA GLU A 54 3.51 -2.68 0.57
C GLU A 54 2.40 -3.11 -0.38
N LEU A 55 1.78 -2.16 -1.04
CA LEU A 55 0.74 -2.46 -2.02
C LEU A 55 1.29 -3.35 -3.13
N GLU A 56 2.46 -3.02 -3.64
CA GLU A 56 3.07 -3.83 -4.70
C GLU A 56 3.32 -5.25 -4.25
N ARG A 57 3.77 -5.43 -3.02
CA ARG A 57 3.99 -6.79 -2.50
C ARG A 57 2.69 -7.58 -2.49
N LEU A 58 1.64 -6.95 -1.99
CA LEU A 58 0.36 -7.62 -1.91
C LEU A 58 -0.22 -7.92 -3.29
N LEU A 59 -0.05 -7.00 -4.23
CA LEU A 59 -0.50 -7.23 -5.58
C LEU A 59 0.22 -8.40 -6.23
N LYS A 60 1.52 -8.52 -5.99
CA LYS A 60 2.28 -9.64 -6.53
C LYS A 60 1.84 -10.95 -5.91
N ILE A 61 1.58 -10.96 -4.62
CA ILE A 61 1.10 -12.17 -3.95
C ILE A 61 -0.26 -12.57 -4.53
N ARG A 62 -1.15 -11.60 -4.69
CA ARG A 62 -2.48 -11.89 -5.23
C ARG A 62 -2.38 -12.42 -6.65
N GLU A 63 -1.55 -11.79 -7.47
CA GLU A 63 -1.37 -12.23 -8.84
C GLU A 63 -0.84 -13.66 -8.89
N SER A 64 0.13 -13.95 -8.05
CA SER A 64 0.72 -15.28 -8.00
C SER A 64 -0.32 -16.34 -7.64
N ARG A 65 -1.22 -16.01 -6.72
CA ARG A 65 -2.25 -16.95 -6.31
C ARG A 65 -3.35 -17.13 -7.34
N GLN A 66 -3.66 -16.08 -8.09
CA GLN A 66 -4.69 -16.15 -9.11
C GLN A 66 -4.20 -16.82 -10.38
N LYS A 67 -2.91 -16.85 -10.57
CA LYS A 67 -2.31 -17.54 -11.70
C LYS A 67 -2.22 -19.02 -11.40
N LYS A 68 -2.68 -19.79 -12.31
CA LYS A 68 -2.60 -21.24 -12.13
C LYS A 68 -1.94 -21.88 -13.32
#